data_91d038987ff2f5a9536b53bcc39f4f58
#
_entry.id   91d038987ff2f5a9536b53bcc39f4f58
#
_cell.length_a   1.000
_cell.length_b   1.000
_cell.length_c   1.000
_cell.angle_alpha   90.00
_cell.angle_beta   90.00
_cell.angle_gamma   90.00
#
_symmetry.space_group_name_H-M   'P 1'
#
loop_
_entity.id
_entity.type
_entity.pdbx_description
1 polymer ?
#
loop_
_entity_poly.entity_id
_entity_poly.type
_entity_poly.pdbx_seq_one_letter_code
_entity_poly.pdbx_strand_id
1 'polypeptide(L)'
;WQEQRRLEAFESFFREFVADVPAGEEAPGDSLYVERLRALASPIELPFNAIVKGYINRYTSSQYGTMSRILAMSRYYFPLIEDELLREGLPIELRALPIIESALSTTAVSPMGAVGLWQFMPTTGKSYGLEVNSLVDERRDPLLATRAACRYLKDLYNIYHDWTLAIAAYNCGPGNVNKAIARSGGKTFWDIYDYLPRETRGYVPAFIGATYGYAYHRRHGIEPAETPLPLATDTLHVNRILHLGQIASTIDIPLETLRELNPQYKLDIIPATTKSYTLTLPQRSVADYIAHEQEIFAKDSAYLKEYINPANLDKKRQQRTGTVYVVKRGDTLGAIARRYRVTTAQLMRWNGIRNAHKLRIGQRLRIEGR
;
A
#
# COMPACT_ATOMS: atom_id res chain seq x y z
N TRP A 1 1.17 -10.99 -15.38
CA TRP A 1 -0.27 -11.22 -15.25
C TRP A 1 -0.77 -10.91 -13.82
N GLN A 2 -0.10 -11.38 -12.78
CA GLN A 2 -0.45 -11.07 -11.38
C GLN A 2 -0.22 -9.60 -11.01
N GLU A 3 0.89 -8.99 -11.43
CA GLU A 3 1.16 -7.55 -11.21
C GLU A 3 0.13 -6.66 -11.90
N GLN A 4 -0.33 -7.05 -13.08
CA GLN A 4 -1.34 -6.30 -13.79
C GLN A 4 -2.71 -6.37 -13.10
N ARG A 5 -3.10 -7.54 -12.59
CA ARG A 5 -4.31 -7.69 -11.78
C ARG A 5 -4.25 -6.86 -10.49
N ARG A 6 -3.07 -6.80 -9.84
CA ARG A 6 -2.86 -5.99 -8.63
C ARG A 6 -2.97 -4.51 -8.94
N LEU A 7 -2.40 -4.06 -10.05
CA LEU A 7 -2.52 -2.66 -10.49
C LEU A 7 -3.96 -2.29 -10.85
N GLU A 8 -4.63 -3.12 -11.63
CA GLU A 8 -6.04 -2.92 -11.99
C GLU A 8 -6.94 -2.93 -10.75
N ALA A 9 -6.68 -3.83 -9.81
CA ALA A 9 -7.38 -3.88 -8.53
C ALA A 9 -7.13 -2.62 -7.69
N PHE A 10 -5.89 -2.12 -7.63
CA PHE A 10 -5.56 -0.86 -6.95
C PHE A 10 -6.23 0.34 -7.62
N GLU A 11 -6.14 0.46 -8.96
CA GLU A 11 -6.80 1.55 -9.69
C GLU A 11 -8.32 1.51 -9.54
N SER A 12 -8.92 0.32 -9.52
CA SER A 12 -10.35 0.14 -9.25
C SER A 12 -10.69 0.57 -7.83
N PHE A 13 -9.92 0.07 -6.85
CA PHE A 13 -10.08 0.44 -5.45
C PHE A 13 -9.95 1.96 -5.26
N PHE A 14 -8.89 2.58 -5.81
CA PHE A 14 -8.66 4.01 -5.66
C PHE A 14 -9.81 4.83 -6.27
N ARG A 15 -10.27 4.48 -7.48
CA ARG A 15 -11.43 5.13 -8.10
C ARG A 15 -12.72 4.94 -7.30
N GLU A 16 -12.88 3.77 -6.71
CA GLU A 16 -14.09 3.43 -5.97
C GLU A 16 -14.14 4.02 -4.56
N PHE A 17 -13.00 4.16 -3.89
CA PHE A 17 -12.93 4.55 -2.48
C PHE A 17 -12.32 5.92 -2.20
N VAL A 18 -11.46 6.43 -3.07
CA VAL A 18 -10.69 7.66 -2.81
C VAL A 18 -10.98 8.76 -3.83
N ALA A 19 -11.34 8.42 -5.08
CA ALA A 19 -11.68 9.42 -6.09
C ALA A 19 -12.96 10.18 -5.72
N ASP A 20 -13.08 11.40 -6.25
CA ASP A 20 -14.21 12.32 -6.02
C ASP A 20 -15.56 11.60 -5.96
N VAL A 21 -16.19 11.67 -4.81
CA VAL A 21 -17.57 11.22 -4.60
C VAL A 21 -18.48 12.42 -4.67
N PRO A 22 -19.59 12.36 -5.43
CA PRO A 22 -20.60 13.41 -5.38
C PRO A 22 -21.06 13.65 -3.94
N ALA A 23 -21.21 14.91 -3.55
CA ALA A 23 -21.78 15.26 -2.27
C ALA A 23 -23.17 14.65 -2.14
N GLY A 24 -23.43 13.95 -1.04
CA GLY A 24 -24.77 13.44 -0.75
C GLY A 24 -25.67 14.59 -0.28
N GLU A 25 -26.95 14.57 -0.65
CA GLU A 25 -27.92 15.51 -0.09
C GLU A 25 -28.14 15.23 1.41
N GLU A 26 -28.27 16.27 2.22
CA GLU A 26 -28.64 16.11 3.62
C GLU A 26 -30.07 15.55 3.72
N ALA A 27 -30.24 14.53 4.56
CA ALA A 27 -31.52 13.84 4.74
C ALA A 27 -31.90 13.76 6.23
N PRO A 28 -33.20 13.64 6.56
CA PRO A 28 -33.62 13.32 7.92
C PRO A 28 -32.94 12.03 8.39
N GLY A 29 -32.13 12.11 9.42
CA GLY A 29 -31.31 10.97 9.91
C GLY A 29 -29.82 11.24 9.89
N ASP A 30 -29.35 12.33 9.28
CA ASP A 30 -27.94 12.74 9.28
C ASP A 30 -27.43 13.05 10.70
N SER A 31 -28.31 13.42 11.63
CA SER A 31 -28.04 13.56 13.07
C SER A 31 -27.39 12.30 13.67
N LEU A 32 -27.78 11.11 13.21
CA LEU A 32 -27.22 9.84 13.65
C LEU A 32 -25.73 9.70 13.26
N TYR A 33 -25.34 10.14 12.08
CA TYR A 33 -23.96 10.13 11.65
C TYR A 33 -23.12 11.12 12.48
N VAL A 34 -23.65 12.30 12.74
CA VAL A 34 -23.00 13.31 13.61
C VAL A 34 -22.79 12.76 15.02
N GLU A 35 -23.84 12.15 15.59
CA GLU A 35 -23.77 11.53 16.92
C GLU A 35 -22.70 10.43 16.97
N ARG A 36 -22.72 9.53 15.99
CA ARG A 36 -21.76 8.42 15.90
C ARG A 36 -20.33 8.89 15.72
N LEU A 37 -20.07 9.88 14.87
CA LEU A 37 -18.72 10.43 14.70
C LEU A 37 -18.22 11.09 15.98
N ARG A 38 -19.07 11.84 16.69
CA ARG A 38 -18.73 12.41 18.02
C ARG A 38 -18.48 11.34 19.07
N ALA A 39 -19.24 10.25 19.05
CA ALA A 39 -19.11 9.14 19.99
C ALA A 39 -17.78 8.36 19.84
N LEU A 40 -17.05 8.52 18.71
CA LEU A 40 -15.70 7.97 18.56
C LEU A 40 -14.69 8.66 19.50
N ALA A 41 -15.00 9.84 20.03
CA ALA A 41 -14.13 10.62 20.94
C ALA A 41 -12.70 10.74 20.42
N SER A 42 -12.54 10.90 19.13
CA SER A 42 -11.24 10.96 18.43
C SER A 42 -10.53 12.29 18.72
N PRO A 43 -9.19 12.28 18.90
CA PRO A 43 -8.39 13.52 18.91
C PRO A 43 -8.27 14.16 17.52
N ILE A 44 -8.65 13.43 16.45
CA ILE A 44 -8.75 13.94 15.09
C ILE A 44 -10.16 14.46 14.86
N GLU A 45 -10.30 15.68 14.36
CA GLU A 45 -11.61 16.22 14.00
C GLU A 45 -12.25 15.36 12.89
N LEU A 46 -13.47 14.88 13.15
CA LEU A 46 -14.27 14.07 12.25
C LEU A 46 -15.61 14.77 11.94
N PRO A 47 -15.57 15.92 11.23
CA PRO A 47 -16.80 16.66 10.95
C PRO A 47 -17.68 15.87 9.97
N PHE A 48 -18.99 16.04 10.11
CA PHE A 48 -19.98 15.53 9.17
C PHE A 48 -20.43 16.64 8.22
N ASN A 49 -20.43 16.35 6.93
CA ASN A 49 -20.99 17.18 5.88
C ASN A 49 -21.42 16.30 4.69
N ALA A 50 -22.01 16.89 3.66
CA ALA A 50 -22.48 16.16 2.49
C ALA A 50 -21.37 15.36 1.76
N ILE A 51 -20.14 15.88 1.73
CA ILE A 51 -18.99 15.20 1.12
C ILE A 51 -18.64 13.96 1.95
N VAL A 52 -18.47 14.11 3.26
CA VAL A 52 -18.16 13.01 4.18
C VAL A 52 -19.26 11.94 4.15
N LYS A 53 -20.54 12.33 4.07
CA LYS A 53 -21.66 11.42 3.91
C LYS A 53 -21.51 10.52 2.68
N GLY A 54 -21.11 11.08 1.56
CA GLY A 54 -20.84 10.31 0.33
C GLY A 54 -19.80 9.21 0.56
N TYR A 55 -18.72 9.51 1.30
CA TYR A 55 -17.70 8.51 1.64
C TYR A 55 -18.17 7.49 2.67
N ILE A 56 -18.93 7.90 3.70
CA ILE A 56 -19.55 6.96 4.64
C ILE A 56 -20.42 5.96 3.88
N ASN A 57 -21.31 6.43 3.00
CA ASN A 57 -22.17 5.58 2.19
C ASN A 57 -21.38 4.63 1.30
N ARG A 58 -20.24 5.07 0.77
CA ARG A 58 -19.37 4.24 -0.04
C ARG A 58 -18.83 3.05 0.76
N TYR A 59 -18.33 3.27 1.97
CA TYR A 59 -17.79 2.21 2.82
C TYR A 59 -18.88 1.31 3.44
N THR A 60 -20.08 1.83 3.65
CA THR A 60 -21.14 1.11 4.38
C THR A 60 -22.23 0.50 3.51
N SER A 61 -22.33 0.87 2.23
CA SER A 61 -23.41 0.41 1.37
C SER A 61 -22.95 -0.12 0.02
N SER A 62 -22.28 0.70 -0.79
CA SER A 62 -21.96 0.35 -2.19
C SER A 62 -20.82 -0.65 -2.33
N GLN A 63 -19.95 -0.74 -1.34
CA GLN A 63 -18.74 -1.57 -1.38
C GLN A 63 -18.66 -2.60 -0.24
N TYR A 64 -19.81 -3.22 0.03
CA TYR A 64 -19.95 -4.23 1.08
C TYR A 64 -18.84 -5.30 1.04
N GLY A 65 -18.60 -5.91 -0.12
CA GLY A 65 -17.60 -6.99 -0.26
C GLY A 65 -16.16 -6.54 -0.04
N THR A 66 -15.81 -5.29 -0.38
CA THR A 66 -14.46 -4.75 -0.14
C THR A 66 -14.29 -4.44 1.34
N MET A 67 -15.29 -3.82 1.99
CA MET A 67 -15.23 -3.55 3.42
C MET A 67 -15.16 -4.85 4.24
N SER A 68 -15.89 -5.89 3.85
CA SER A 68 -15.82 -7.22 4.44
C SER A 68 -14.41 -7.82 4.40
N ARG A 69 -13.69 -7.67 3.27
CA ARG A 69 -12.28 -8.08 3.15
C ARG A 69 -11.34 -7.21 3.99
N ILE A 70 -11.54 -5.90 4.02
CA ILE A 70 -10.78 -4.98 4.86
C ILE A 70 -10.91 -5.38 6.34
N LEU A 71 -12.12 -5.68 6.79
CA LEU A 71 -12.39 -6.15 8.15
C LEU A 71 -11.69 -7.49 8.46
N ALA A 72 -11.62 -8.40 7.48
CA ALA A 72 -10.87 -9.64 7.64
C ALA A 72 -9.37 -9.38 7.81
N MET A 73 -8.77 -8.55 6.94
CA MET A 73 -7.36 -8.21 6.98
C MET A 73 -6.97 -7.35 8.19
N SER A 74 -7.90 -6.50 8.68
CA SER A 74 -7.66 -5.68 9.86
C SER A 74 -7.43 -6.53 11.12
N ARG A 75 -8.02 -7.73 11.21
CA ARG A 75 -7.78 -8.66 12.33
C ARG A 75 -6.32 -9.07 12.46
N TYR A 76 -5.58 -9.08 11.34
CA TYR A 76 -4.16 -9.39 11.30
C TYR A 76 -3.28 -8.13 11.45
N TYR A 77 -3.58 -7.07 10.69
CA TYR A 77 -2.68 -5.91 10.62
C TYR A 77 -2.94 -4.86 11.70
N PHE A 78 -4.17 -4.67 12.16
CA PHE A 78 -4.47 -3.60 13.11
C PHE A 78 -3.78 -3.75 14.47
N PRO A 79 -3.68 -4.94 15.08
CA PRO A 79 -2.92 -5.07 16.33
C PRO A 79 -1.49 -4.56 16.21
N LEU A 80 -0.81 -4.84 15.10
CA LEU A 80 0.54 -4.37 14.82
C LEU A 80 0.57 -2.85 14.58
N ILE A 81 -0.38 -2.33 13.80
CA ILE A 81 -0.45 -0.91 13.46
C ILE A 81 -0.77 -0.08 14.71
N GLU A 82 -1.73 -0.52 15.51
CA GLU A 82 -2.17 0.13 16.74
C GLU A 82 -1.05 0.18 17.78
N ASP A 83 -0.29 -0.91 17.95
CA ASP A 83 0.85 -0.96 18.86
C ASP A 83 1.92 0.09 18.49
N GLU A 84 2.25 0.22 17.20
CA GLU A 84 3.23 1.22 16.75
C GLU A 84 2.67 2.66 16.84
N LEU A 85 1.38 2.89 16.56
CA LEU A 85 0.75 4.19 16.74
C LEU A 85 0.77 4.61 18.21
N LEU A 86 0.39 3.70 19.12
CA LEU A 86 0.40 3.96 20.57
C LEU A 86 1.83 4.20 21.09
N ARG A 87 2.80 3.43 20.61
CA ARG A 87 4.23 3.59 20.98
C ARG A 87 4.77 4.96 20.60
N GLU A 88 4.34 5.51 19.48
CA GLU A 88 4.73 6.84 19.00
C GLU A 88 3.85 7.97 19.56
N GLY A 89 2.82 7.64 20.36
CA GLY A 89 1.87 8.61 20.91
C GLY A 89 0.95 9.24 19.87
N LEU A 90 0.61 8.49 18.83
CA LEU A 90 -0.24 8.95 17.73
C LEU A 90 -1.69 8.48 17.90
N PRO A 91 -2.67 9.22 17.33
CA PRO A 91 -4.07 8.82 17.34
C PRO A 91 -4.28 7.45 16.68
N ILE A 92 -5.04 6.59 17.34
CA ILE A 92 -5.31 5.23 16.87
C ILE A 92 -6.14 5.21 15.57
N GLU A 93 -6.91 6.26 15.32
CA GLU A 93 -7.71 6.40 14.10
C GLU A 93 -6.85 6.44 12.84
N LEU A 94 -5.57 6.82 12.95
CA LEU A 94 -4.64 6.82 11.83
C LEU A 94 -4.45 5.41 11.21
N ARG A 95 -4.86 4.35 11.89
CA ARG A 95 -5.00 3.01 11.32
C ARG A 95 -5.96 2.92 10.12
N ALA A 96 -6.83 3.93 9.92
CA ALA A 96 -7.68 4.01 8.75
C ALA A 96 -6.93 4.46 7.48
N LEU A 97 -5.73 5.03 7.58
CA LEU A 97 -4.94 5.42 6.41
C LEU A 97 -4.59 4.22 5.51
N PRO A 98 -4.04 3.09 6.00
CA PRO A 98 -3.82 1.92 5.15
C PRO A 98 -5.11 1.34 4.54
N ILE A 99 -6.29 1.62 5.10
CA ILE A 99 -7.55 1.28 4.44
C ILE A 99 -7.68 2.07 3.13
N ILE A 100 -7.54 3.40 3.19
CA ILE A 100 -7.71 4.28 2.03
C ILE A 100 -6.53 4.25 1.06
N GLU A 101 -5.35 3.84 1.51
CA GLU A 101 -4.14 3.74 0.68
C GLU A 101 -4.10 2.45 -0.16
N SER A 102 -4.50 1.33 0.42
CA SER A 102 -4.25 0.02 -0.20
C SER A 102 -5.31 -1.04 0.07
N ALA A 103 -6.42 -0.72 0.74
CA ALA A 103 -7.35 -1.72 1.30
C ALA A 103 -6.63 -2.79 2.13
N LEU A 104 -5.62 -2.40 2.90
CA LEU A 104 -4.75 -3.27 3.70
C LEU A 104 -3.94 -4.29 2.86
N SER A 105 -3.56 -3.95 1.63
CA SER A 105 -2.73 -4.81 0.79
C SER A 105 -1.25 -4.44 0.91
N THR A 106 -0.43 -5.35 1.44
CA THR A 106 1.04 -5.21 1.52
C THR A 106 1.73 -5.18 0.17
N THR A 107 1.08 -5.73 -0.85
CA THR A 107 1.65 -5.87 -2.20
C THR A 107 1.06 -4.89 -3.21
N ALA A 108 0.18 -3.98 -2.77
CA ALA A 108 -0.39 -2.95 -3.63
C ALA A 108 0.71 -2.06 -4.25
N VAL A 109 0.57 -1.76 -5.54
CA VAL A 109 1.51 -0.90 -6.28
C VAL A 109 0.71 0.10 -7.10
N SER A 110 0.89 1.40 -6.82
CA SER A 110 0.23 2.44 -7.59
C SER A 110 0.91 2.68 -8.96
N PRO A 111 0.21 3.30 -9.92
CA PRO A 111 0.79 3.70 -11.21
C PRO A 111 2.03 4.61 -11.07
N MET A 112 2.12 5.35 -9.99
CA MET A 112 3.24 6.24 -9.68
C MET A 112 4.38 5.55 -8.94
N GLY A 113 4.23 4.26 -8.59
CA GLY A 113 5.25 3.45 -7.92
C GLY A 113 5.23 3.56 -6.39
N ALA A 114 4.14 4.04 -5.79
CA ALA A 114 3.91 3.87 -4.37
C ALA A 114 3.59 2.40 -4.06
N VAL A 115 4.02 1.89 -2.90
CA VAL A 115 3.96 0.45 -2.58
C VAL A 115 3.55 0.21 -1.13
N GLY A 116 2.77 -0.87 -0.93
CA GLY A 116 2.49 -1.49 0.35
C GLY A 116 1.29 -0.89 1.09
N LEU A 117 1.11 -1.28 2.34
CA LEU A 117 0.00 -0.84 3.20
C LEU A 117 -0.15 0.69 3.22
N TRP A 118 0.98 1.38 3.35
CA TRP A 118 1.10 2.82 3.55
C TRP A 118 1.41 3.59 2.27
N GLN A 119 1.44 2.93 1.11
CA GLN A 119 1.72 3.51 -0.21
C GLN A 119 2.92 4.46 -0.25
N PHE A 120 4.02 4.05 0.37
CA PHE A 120 5.25 4.85 0.32
C PHE A 120 5.81 4.95 -1.09
N MET A 121 6.12 6.18 -1.52
CA MET A 121 7.00 6.41 -2.66
C MET A 121 8.42 5.93 -2.32
N PRO A 122 9.22 5.45 -3.31
CA PRO A 122 10.57 4.93 -3.05
C PRO A 122 11.48 5.94 -2.33
N THR A 123 11.42 7.21 -2.71
CA THR A 123 12.22 8.29 -2.10
C THR A 123 11.82 8.53 -0.66
N THR A 124 10.52 8.67 -0.38
CA THR A 124 10.00 8.88 0.98
C THR A 124 10.28 7.68 1.86
N GLY A 125 10.04 6.45 1.38
CA GLY A 125 10.36 5.25 2.15
C GLY A 125 11.82 5.20 2.57
N LYS A 126 12.76 5.49 1.66
CA LYS A 126 14.19 5.55 1.97
C LYS A 126 14.56 6.65 2.97
N SER A 127 13.94 7.82 2.90
CA SER A 127 14.19 8.90 3.89
C SER A 127 13.76 8.52 5.29
N TYR A 128 12.78 7.61 5.42
CA TYR A 128 12.33 7.06 6.71
C TYR A 128 12.96 5.70 7.04
N GLY A 129 14.07 5.34 6.36
CA GLY A 129 14.92 4.20 6.69
C GLY A 129 14.51 2.87 6.08
N LEU A 130 13.55 2.85 5.15
CA LEU A 130 13.14 1.61 4.48
C LEU A 130 14.14 1.19 3.40
N GLU A 131 14.55 -0.06 3.43
CA GLU A 131 15.37 -0.65 2.39
C GLU A 131 14.54 -0.93 1.14
N VAL A 132 14.97 -0.36 0.01
CA VAL A 132 14.33 -0.59 -1.29
C VAL A 132 15.42 -0.86 -2.32
N ASN A 133 15.57 -2.13 -2.68
CA ASN A 133 16.57 -2.60 -3.66
C ASN A 133 15.98 -3.69 -4.58
N SER A 134 16.84 -4.46 -5.25
CA SER A 134 16.44 -5.51 -6.19
C SER A 134 15.84 -6.75 -5.52
N LEU A 135 16.20 -7.06 -4.27
CA LEU A 135 15.77 -8.25 -3.53
C LEU A 135 14.80 -7.92 -2.39
N VAL A 136 14.91 -6.74 -1.80
CA VAL A 136 14.12 -6.31 -0.65
C VAL A 136 13.35 -5.05 -0.99
N ASP A 137 12.08 -4.98 -0.51
CA ASP A 137 11.26 -3.79 -0.55
C ASP A 137 10.48 -3.68 0.77
N GLU A 138 11.11 -3.05 1.78
CA GLU A 138 10.55 -2.93 3.12
C GLU A 138 9.29 -2.04 3.20
N ARG A 139 8.91 -1.37 2.10
CA ARG A 139 7.61 -0.70 2.01
C ARG A 139 6.44 -1.71 2.04
N ARG A 140 6.73 -2.99 1.75
CA ARG A 140 5.79 -4.11 1.84
C ARG A 140 5.79 -4.77 3.21
N ASP A 141 6.83 -4.57 4.01
CA ASP A 141 6.91 -5.10 5.37
C ASP A 141 5.90 -4.38 6.27
N PRO A 142 4.92 -5.08 6.87
CA PRO A 142 3.87 -4.43 7.65
C PRO A 142 4.41 -3.65 8.85
N LEU A 143 5.42 -4.19 9.54
CA LEU A 143 5.98 -3.57 10.75
C LEU A 143 6.89 -2.39 10.41
N LEU A 144 7.84 -2.60 9.50
CA LEU A 144 8.82 -1.56 9.16
C LEU A 144 8.15 -0.39 8.44
N ALA A 145 7.20 -0.67 7.53
CA ALA A 145 6.44 0.38 6.86
C ALA A 145 5.56 1.15 7.84
N THR A 146 4.93 0.49 8.84
CA THR A 146 4.15 1.17 9.86
C THR A 146 5.02 2.08 10.73
N ARG A 147 6.19 1.62 11.17
CA ARG A 147 7.16 2.47 11.89
C ARG A 147 7.59 3.69 11.10
N ALA A 148 7.83 3.52 9.82
CA ALA A 148 8.19 4.63 8.93
C ALA A 148 7.01 5.61 8.79
N ALA A 149 5.77 5.10 8.64
CA ALA A 149 4.56 5.91 8.52
C ALA A 149 4.27 6.71 9.80
N CYS A 150 4.42 6.08 10.97
CA CYS A 150 4.26 6.77 12.25
C CYS A 150 5.22 7.97 12.38
N ARG A 151 6.51 7.77 12.05
CA ARG A 151 7.49 8.88 12.05
C ARG A 151 7.13 9.97 11.05
N TYR A 152 6.74 9.61 9.84
CA TYR A 152 6.34 10.58 8.82
C TYR A 152 5.09 11.37 9.24
N LEU A 153 4.07 10.72 9.78
CA LEU A 153 2.86 11.37 10.28
C LEU A 153 3.16 12.30 11.46
N LYS A 154 4.07 11.90 12.35
CA LYS A 154 4.54 12.74 13.47
C LYS A 154 5.24 14.00 12.95
N ASP A 155 6.11 13.89 11.96
CA ASP A 155 6.78 15.02 11.33
C ASP A 155 5.78 15.98 10.68
N LEU A 156 4.77 15.45 9.97
CA LEU A 156 3.71 16.25 9.36
C LEU A 156 2.86 16.95 10.41
N TYR A 157 2.52 16.27 11.51
CA TYR A 157 1.79 16.89 12.61
C TYR A 157 2.60 18.01 13.29
N ASN A 158 3.90 17.83 13.46
CA ASN A 158 4.78 18.86 14.00
C ASN A 158 4.84 20.13 13.13
N ILE A 159 4.56 20.02 11.83
CA ILE A 159 4.48 21.16 10.91
C ILE A 159 3.16 21.92 11.07
N TYR A 160 2.05 21.19 11.16
CA TYR A 160 0.71 21.80 11.06
C TYR A 160 -0.01 21.93 12.37
N HIS A 161 0.31 21.13 13.39
CA HIS A 161 -0.42 20.99 14.66
C HIS A 161 -1.93 20.72 14.47
N ASP A 162 -2.28 20.17 13.30
CA ASP A 162 -3.63 19.81 12.87
C ASP A 162 -3.57 18.46 12.14
N TRP A 163 -4.30 17.47 12.60
CA TRP A 163 -4.28 16.15 12.03
C TRP A 163 -4.88 16.09 10.63
N THR A 164 -5.91 16.90 10.34
CA THR A 164 -6.55 16.90 9.04
C THR A 164 -5.62 17.49 7.96
N LEU A 165 -4.83 18.50 8.31
CA LEU A 165 -3.77 19.03 7.46
C LEU A 165 -2.59 18.05 7.33
N ALA A 166 -2.21 17.37 8.41
CA ALA A 166 -1.16 16.34 8.36
C ALA A 166 -1.57 15.16 7.47
N ILE A 167 -2.81 14.69 7.56
CA ILE A 167 -3.38 13.66 6.70
C ILE A 167 -3.41 14.12 5.23
N ALA A 168 -3.84 15.34 4.96
CA ALA A 168 -3.80 15.90 3.59
C ALA A 168 -2.35 15.98 3.06
N ALA A 169 -1.39 16.38 3.91
CA ALA A 169 0.02 16.47 3.55
C ALA A 169 0.67 15.09 3.35
N TYR A 170 0.20 14.05 4.03
CA TYR A 170 0.61 12.68 3.78
C TYR A 170 0.35 12.27 2.32
N ASN A 171 -0.82 12.63 1.81
CA ASN A 171 -1.23 12.31 0.42
C ASN A 171 -0.50 13.17 -0.62
N CYS A 172 -0.54 14.50 -0.51
CA CYS A 172 -0.02 15.38 -1.58
C CYS A 172 1.35 15.99 -1.29
N GLY A 173 1.90 15.73 -0.12
CA GLY A 173 3.13 16.36 0.35
C GLY A 173 2.91 17.76 0.98
N PRO A 174 3.74 18.14 1.97
CA PRO A 174 3.60 19.41 2.69
C PRO A 174 3.69 20.64 1.79
N GLY A 175 4.47 20.57 0.70
CA GLY A 175 4.59 21.68 -0.25
C GLY A 175 3.26 22.04 -0.93
N ASN A 176 2.38 21.09 -1.20
CA ASN A 176 1.07 21.39 -1.80
C ASN A 176 0.09 21.95 -0.78
N VAL A 177 0.10 21.44 0.45
CA VAL A 177 -0.70 21.99 1.56
C VAL A 177 -0.29 23.43 1.85
N ASN A 178 1.02 23.73 1.96
CA ASN A 178 1.52 25.07 2.17
C ASN A 178 1.10 26.06 1.04
N LYS A 179 1.12 25.61 -0.22
CA LYS A 179 0.61 26.42 -1.34
C LYS A 179 -0.90 26.67 -1.24
N ALA A 180 -1.67 25.70 -0.79
CA ALA A 180 -3.11 25.85 -0.59
C ALA A 180 -3.41 26.85 0.54
N ILE A 181 -2.70 26.73 1.68
CA ILE A 181 -2.78 27.70 2.80
C ILE A 181 -2.43 29.12 2.32
N ALA A 182 -1.32 29.29 1.60
CA ALA A 182 -0.88 30.60 1.13
C ALA A 182 -1.88 31.24 0.13
N ARG A 183 -2.58 30.43 -0.67
CA ARG A 183 -3.56 30.92 -1.64
C ARG A 183 -4.92 31.26 -1.02
N SER A 184 -5.36 30.47 -0.04
CA SER A 184 -6.68 30.64 0.59
C SER A 184 -6.62 31.62 1.77
N GLY A 185 -5.49 31.73 2.46
CA GLY A 185 -5.37 32.37 3.78
C GLY A 185 -6.01 31.53 4.90
N GLY A 186 -6.49 30.32 4.59
CA GLY A 186 -7.17 29.42 5.53
C GLY A 186 -6.20 28.70 6.46
N LYS A 187 -6.74 28.14 7.56
CA LYS A 187 -5.97 27.47 8.61
C LYS A 187 -6.36 26.01 8.84
N THR A 188 -7.53 25.60 8.36
CA THR A 188 -8.05 24.23 8.48
C THR A 188 -8.09 23.53 7.12
N PHE A 189 -8.25 22.21 7.12
CA PHE A 189 -8.42 21.45 5.87
C PHE A 189 -9.60 21.96 5.04
N TRP A 190 -10.72 22.29 5.67
CA TRP A 190 -11.93 22.74 4.98
C TRP A 190 -11.80 24.15 4.40
N ASP A 191 -11.01 25.04 5.04
CA ASP A 191 -10.71 26.36 4.49
C ASP A 191 -9.87 26.29 3.21
N ILE A 192 -8.98 25.31 3.13
CA ILE A 192 -8.06 25.15 1.98
C ILE A 192 -8.57 24.13 0.95
N TYR A 193 -9.73 23.53 1.18
CA TYR A 193 -10.27 22.42 0.41
C TYR A 193 -10.23 22.66 -1.11
N ASP A 194 -10.75 23.79 -1.58
CA ASP A 194 -10.81 24.14 -2.99
C ASP A 194 -9.46 24.48 -3.63
N TYR A 195 -8.43 24.70 -2.81
CA TYR A 195 -7.08 25.02 -3.26
C TYR A 195 -6.16 23.79 -3.28
N LEU A 196 -6.61 22.68 -2.71
CA LEU A 196 -5.89 21.40 -2.73
C LEU A 196 -5.98 20.73 -4.12
N PRO A 197 -5.00 19.87 -4.46
CA PRO A 197 -5.14 18.97 -5.60
C PRO A 197 -6.46 18.18 -5.52
N ARG A 198 -7.12 17.98 -6.66
CA ARG A 198 -8.43 17.32 -6.70
C ARG A 198 -8.46 15.96 -5.97
N GLU A 199 -7.41 15.17 -6.15
CA GLU A 199 -7.24 13.88 -5.49
C GLU A 199 -7.21 14.02 -3.96
N THR A 200 -6.50 15.03 -3.45
CA THR A 200 -6.33 15.27 -2.02
C THR A 200 -7.61 15.78 -1.34
N ARG A 201 -8.50 16.45 -2.09
CA ARG A 201 -9.81 16.88 -1.55
C ARG A 201 -10.64 15.71 -1.03
N GLY A 202 -10.58 14.57 -1.73
CA GLY A 202 -11.27 13.35 -1.29
C GLY A 202 -10.60 12.60 -0.15
N TYR A 203 -9.34 12.88 0.14
CA TYR A 203 -8.52 12.02 1.01
C TYR A 203 -8.94 12.09 2.48
N VAL A 204 -9.11 13.29 3.07
CA VAL A 204 -9.59 13.44 4.45
C VAL A 204 -11.05 12.97 4.59
N PRO A 205 -11.99 13.32 3.70
CA PRO A 205 -13.33 12.73 3.71
C PRO A 205 -13.34 11.20 3.62
N ALA A 206 -12.45 10.60 2.80
CA ALA A 206 -12.31 9.15 2.71
C ALA A 206 -11.79 8.54 4.02
N PHE A 207 -10.81 9.20 4.67
CA PHE A 207 -10.33 8.81 5.99
C PHE A 207 -11.46 8.80 7.03
N ILE A 208 -12.29 9.83 7.07
CA ILE A 208 -13.44 9.91 7.99
C ILE A 208 -14.45 8.79 7.66
N GLY A 209 -14.75 8.58 6.38
CA GLY A 209 -15.65 7.51 5.92
C GLY A 209 -15.14 6.12 6.27
N ALA A 210 -13.84 5.85 6.10
CA ALA A 210 -13.21 4.58 6.45
C ALA A 210 -13.20 4.35 7.97
N THR A 211 -12.89 5.38 8.76
CA THR A 211 -12.94 5.33 10.22
C THR A 211 -14.34 5.00 10.71
N TYR A 212 -15.36 5.69 10.18
CA TYR A 212 -16.75 5.41 10.48
C TYR A 212 -17.15 3.98 10.05
N GLY A 213 -16.86 3.62 8.82
CA GLY A 213 -17.20 2.30 8.26
C GLY A 213 -16.61 1.16 9.08
N TYR A 214 -15.35 1.29 9.50
CA TYR A 214 -14.71 0.32 10.39
C TYR A 214 -15.38 0.25 11.78
N ALA A 215 -15.62 1.40 12.41
CA ALA A 215 -16.19 1.45 13.76
C ALA A 215 -17.63 0.93 13.83
N TYR A 216 -18.41 1.20 12.80
CA TYR A 216 -19.85 0.91 12.77
C TYR A 216 -20.25 -0.18 11.78
N HIS A 217 -19.32 -0.98 11.25
CA HIS A 217 -19.58 -2.02 10.25
C HIS A 217 -20.77 -2.92 10.61
N ARG A 218 -20.86 -3.38 11.88
CA ARG A 218 -21.95 -4.23 12.35
C ARG A 218 -23.31 -3.53 12.31
N ARG A 219 -23.35 -2.20 12.55
CA ARG A 219 -24.60 -1.41 12.45
C ARG A 219 -25.10 -1.28 11.01
N HIS A 220 -24.23 -1.54 10.05
CA HIS A 220 -24.53 -1.60 8.62
C HIS A 220 -24.63 -3.03 8.09
N GLY A 221 -24.65 -4.04 8.97
CA GLY A 221 -24.74 -5.45 8.60
C GLY A 221 -23.52 -5.98 7.86
N ILE A 222 -22.35 -5.33 7.99
CA ILE A 222 -21.11 -5.76 7.33
C ILE A 222 -20.35 -6.69 8.26
N GLU A 223 -20.18 -7.94 7.84
CA GLU A 223 -19.40 -8.94 8.57
C GLU A 223 -18.04 -9.15 7.90
N PRO A 224 -16.97 -9.43 8.69
CA PRO A 224 -15.66 -9.76 8.15
C PRO A 224 -15.73 -11.03 7.27
N ALA A 225 -15.05 -11.01 6.14
CA ALA A 225 -14.80 -12.22 5.36
C ALA A 225 -13.85 -13.17 6.12
N GLU A 226 -13.64 -14.37 5.58
CA GLU A 226 -12.57 -15.24 6.07
C GLU A 226 -11.20 -14.60 5.79
N THR A 227 -10.29 -14.66 6.78
CA THR A 227 -8.93 -14.19 6.60
C THR A 227 -8.06 -15.29 6.01
N PRO A 228 -7.31 -15.01 4.93
CA PRO A 228 -6.37 -15.98 4.38
C PRO A 228 -5.09 -16.12 5.22
N LEU A 229 -4.83 -15.17 6.12
CA LEU A 229 -3.61 -15.15 6.94
C LEU A 229 -3.80 -15.87 8.27
N PRO A 230 -2.80 -16.64 8.72
CA PRO A 230 -2.79 -17.18 10.08
C PRO A 230 -2.68 -16.03 11.07
N LEU A 231 -3.62 -15.96 12.03
CA LEU A 231 -3.63 -14.88 13.04
C LEU A 231 -2.47 -15.00 14.04
N ALA A 232 -2.02 -16.24 14.33
CA ALA A 232 -0.87 -16.49 15.19
C ALA A 232 0.38 -16.69 14.32
N THR A 233 1.29 -15.73 14.37
CA THR A 233 2.59 -15.76 13.69
C THR A 233 3.71 -15.46 14.66
N ASP A 234 4.91 -15.91 14.34
CA ASP A 234 6.13 -15.59 15.05
C ASP A 234 7.25 -15.25 14.07
N THR A 235 8.32 -14.64 14.55
CA THR A 235 9.43 -14.14 13.73
C THR A 235 10.76 -14.77 14.14
N LEU A 236 11.55 -15.14 13.15
CA LEU A 236 12.90 -15.65 13.29
C LEU A 236 13.90 -14.74 12.59
N HIS A 237 15.12 -14.67 13.10
CA HIS A 237 16.22 -13.99 12.43
C HIS A 237 17.01 -14.95 11.56
N VAL A 238 17.01 -14.69 10.25
CA VAL A 238 17.78 -15.44 9.26
C VAL A 238 19.09 -14.69 9.00
N ASN A 239 20.22 -15.39 9.11
CA ASN A 239 21.58 -14.86 8.96
C ASN A 239 22.36 -15.48 7.78
N ARG A 240 21.68 -16.27 6.96
CA ARG A 240 22.18 -16.88 5.72
C ARG A 240 21.19 -16.63 4.60
N ILE A 241 21.70 -16.54 3.37
CA ILE A 241 20.80 -16.43 2.21
C ILE A 241 19.85 -17.61 2.16
N LEU A 242 18.56 -17.34 1.92
CA LEU A 242 17.50 -18.35 1.96
C LEU A 242 16.46 -18.03 0.90
N HIS A 243 15.95 -19.06 0.21
CA HIS A 243 14.81 -18.94 -0.66
C HIS A 243 13.57 -19.55 0.01
N LEU A 244 12.44 -18.85 0.01
CA LEU A 244 11.20 -19.30 0.67
C LEU A 244 10.75 -20.69 0.19
N GLY A 245 11.06 -21.05 -1.06
CA GLY A 245 10.80 -22.37 -1.60
C GLY A 245 11.56 -23.50 -0.92
N GLN A 246 12.72 -23.22 -0.30
CA GLN A 246 13.45 -24.23 0.49
C GLN A 246 12.63 -24.60 1.72
N ILE A 247 12.03 -23.62 2.39
CA ILE A 247 11.13 -23.84 3.53
C ILE A 247 9.91 -24.64 3.08
N ALA A 248 9.20 -24.15 2.05
CA ALA A 248 7.98 -24.78 1.56
C ALA A 248 8.16 -26.23 1.06
N SER A 249 9.37 -26.58 0.59
CA SER A 249 9.69 -27.95 0.13
C SER A 249 10.18 -28.87 1.25
N THR A 250 10.39 -28.34 2.45
CA THR A 250 10.93 -29.12 3.59
C THR A 250 9.89 -29.33 4.67
N ILE A 251 9.14 -28.29 5.00
CA ILE A 251 8.08 -28.33 6.02
C ILE A 251 6.74 -27.96 5.37
N ASP A 252 5.65 -28.41 5.97
CA ASP A 252 4.30 -28.28 5.41
C ASP A 252 3.75 -26.86 5.55
N ILE A 253 4.32 -25.92 4.75
CA ILE A 253 3.80 -24.56 4.62
C ILE A 253 3.68 -24.24 3.13
N PRO A 254 2.49 -23.85 2.64
CA PRO A 254 2.34 -23.38 1.26
C PRO A 254 3.25 -22.17 0.98
N LEU A 255 3.93 -22.19 -0.16
CA LEU A 255 4.81 -21.06 -0.57
C LEU A 255 4.06 -19.73 -0.63
N GLU A 256 2.78 -19.75 -1.00
CA GLU A 256 1.96 -18.52 -1.03
C GLU A 256 1.77 -17.93 0.37
N THR A 257 1.53 -18.76 1.39
CA THR A 257 1.48 -18.31 2.80
C THR A 257 2.79 -17.66 3.23
N LEU A 258 3.94 -18.25 2.85
CA LEU A 258 5.24 -17.66 3.14
C LEU A 258 5.44 -16.30 2.45
N ARG A 259 4.96 -16.15 1.21
CA ARG A 259 4.99 -14.88 0.46
C ARG A 259 4.09 -13.82 1.06
N GLU A 260 2.91 -14.20 1.53
CA GLU A 260 1.97 -13.30 2.18
C GLU A 260 2.49 -12.79 3.52
N LEU A 261 3.15 -13.66 4.29
CA LEU A 261 3.76 -13.30 5.58
C LEU A 261 5.09 -12.54 5.43
N ASN A 262 5.76 -12.65 4.28
CA ASN A 262 7.07 -12.05 4.00
C ASN A 262 7.06 -11.27 2.66
N PRO A 263 6.14 -10.32 2.48
CA PRO A 263 5.92 -9.69 1.18
C PRO A 263 7.06 -8.75 0.75
N GLN A 264 7.96 -8.38 1.67
CA GLN A 264 9.15 -7.57 1.43
C GLN A 264 10.20 -8.27 0.58
N TYR A 265 10.23 -9.62 0.56
CA TYR A 265 11.25 -10.36 -0.19
C TYR A 265 10.82 -10.56 -1.63
N LYS A 266 11.51 -9.88 -2.53
CA LYS A 266 11.34 -10.07 -3.97
C LYS A 266 12.01 -11.37 -4.39
N LEU A 267 11.47 -12.03 -5.41
CA LEU A 267 12.04 -13.27 -5.91
C LEU A 267 12.08 -14.42 -4.87
N ASP A 268 11.33 -14.28 -3.78
CA ASP A 268 11.28 -15.23 -2.67
C ASP A 268 12.64 -15.43 -1.97
N ILE A 269 13.55 -14.43 -2.05
CA ILE A 269 14.91 -14.51 -1.50
C ILE A 269 15.06 -13.59 -0.28
N ILE A 270 15.49 -14.17 0.82
CA ILE A 270 15.99 -13.46 2.00
C ILE A 270 17.51 -13.30 1.82
N PRO A 271 18.04 -12.08 1.53
CA PRO A 271 19.44 -11.89 1.15
C PRO A 271 20.36 -11.70 2.37
N ALA A 272 20.26 -12.57 3.36
CA ALA A 272 20.97 -12.47 4.62
C ALA A 272 22.45 -12.87 4.44
N THR A 273 23.26 -11.96 3.91
CA THR A 273 24.72 -12.14 3.72
C THR A 273 25.55 -11.25 4.62
N THR A 274 25.15 -9.99 4.80
CA THR A 274 25.89 -8.98 5.58
C THR A 274 25.17 -8.53 6.83
N LYS A 275 23.86 -8.74 6.87
CA LYS A 275 23.00 -8.51 8.03
C LYS A 275 21.96 -9.63 8.13
N SER A 276 21.37 -9.81 9.30
CA SER A 276 20.20 -10.68 9.46
C SER A 276 18.95 -10.00 8.98
N TYR A 277 18.00 -10.81 8.53
CA TYR A 277 16.65 -10.40 8.12
C TYR A 277 15.60 -11.20 8.89
N THR A 278 14.41 -10.65 9.00
CA THR A 278 13.29 -11.29 9.70
C THR A 278 12.53 -12.22 8.75
N LEU A 279 12.27 -13.45 9.20
CA LEU A 279 11.36 -14.40 8.57
C LEU A 279 10.14 -14.55 9.46
N THR A 280 8.96 -14.28 8.94
CA THR A 280 7.68 -14.48 9.63
C THR A 280 7.08 -15.81 9.21
N LEU A 281 6.72 -16.64 10.18
CA LEU A 281 6.10 -17.95 9.99
C LEU A 281 4.79 -18.05 10.78
N PRO A 282 3.85 -18.96 10.38
CA PRO A 282 2.79 -19.37 11.28
C PRO A 282 3.41 -19.92 12.58
N GLN A 283 2.92 -19.50 13.74
CA GLN A 283 3.49 -19.88 15.03
C GLN A 283 3.64 -21.40 15.18
N ARG A 284 2.66 -22.17 14.72
CA ARG A 284 2.66 -23.64 14.74
C ARG A 284 3.84 -24.27 13.96
N SER A 285 4.42 -23.56 13.00
CA SER A 285 5.45 -24.06 12.10
C SER A 285 6.87 -23.67 12.52
N VAL A 286 7.02 -22.89 13.59
CA VAL A 286 8.33 -22.42 14.07
C VAL A 286 9.19 -23.58 14.58
N ALA A 287 8.60 -24.50 15.34
CA ALA A 287 9.31 -25.69 15.86
C ALA A 287 9.79 -26.58 14.71
N ASP A 288 8.96 -26.78 13.69
CA ASP A 288 9.33 -27.57 12.51
C ASP A 288 10.45 -26.92 11.71
N TYR A 289 10.42 -25.57 11.55
CA TYR A 289 11.51 -24.83 10.91
C TYR A 289 12.83 -25.04 11.66
N ILE A 290 12.84 -24.90 12.97
CA ILE A 290 14.06 -25.06 13.79
C ILE A 290 14.57 -26.50 13.70
N ALA A 291 13.69 -27.50 13.78
CA ALA A 291 14.06 -28.91 13.70
C ALA A 291 14.68 -29.30 12.35
N HIS A 292 14.24 -28.66 11.25
CA HIS A 292 14.66 -28.98 9.89
C HIS A 292 15.59 -27.91 9.28
N GLU A 293 16.12 -26.98 10.07
CA GLU A 293 16.93 -25.86 9.57
C GLU A 293 18.10 -26.32 8.69
N GLN A 294 18.82 -27.36 9.10
CA GLN A 294 19.95 -27.90 8.33
C GLN A 294 19.48 -28.45 6.97
N GLU A 295 18.35 -29.16 6.92
CA GLU A 295 17.78 -29.69 5.68
C GLU A 295 17.30 -28.59 4.75
N ILE A 296 16.67 -27.55 5.30
CA ILE A 296 16.25 -26.36 4.55
C ILE A 296 17.44 -25.73 3.83
N PHE A 297 18.53 -25.47 4.56
CA PHE A 297 19.73 -24.87 3.97
C PHE A 297 20.52 -25.81 3.05
N ALA A 298 20.41 -27.13 3.20
CA ALA A 298 21.02 -28.09 2.28
C ALA A 298 20.47 -28.01 0.84
N LYS A 299 19.30 -27.38 0.64
CA LYS A 299 18.64 -27.21 -0.66
C LYS A 299 19.11 -25.96 -1.46
N ASP A 300 20.15 -25.24 -0.99
CA ASP A 300 20.68 -24.02 -1.61
C ASP A 300 20.99 -24.21 -3.09
N SER A 301 21.63 -25.30 -3.47
CA SER A 301 21.99 -25.57 -4.88
C SER A 301 20.79 -25.73 -5.81
N ALA A 302 19.65 -26.17 -5.30
CA ALA A 302 18.42 -26.33 -6.08
C ALA A 302 17.68 -24.99 -6.29
N TYR A 303 17.66 -24.13 -5.27
CA TYR A 303 16.83 -22.92 -5.27
C TYR A 303 17.63 -21.63 -5.57
N LEU A 304 18.90 -21.55 -5.17
CA LEU A 304 19.70 -20.34 -5.28
C LEU A 304 20.67 -20.34 -6.47
N LYS A 305 20.90 -21.48 -7.15
CA LYS A 305 21.84 -21.59 -8.27
C LYS A 305 21.61 -20.53 -9.36
N GLU A 306 20.36 -20.19 -9.63
CA GLU A 306 20.02 -19.18 -10.63
C GLU A 306 20.22 -17.74 -10.13
N TYR A 307 20.29 -17.52 -8.81
CA TYR A 307 20.39 -16.23 -8.18
C TYR A 307 21.81 -15.85 -7.76
N ILE A 308 22.68 -16.84 -7.62
CA ILE A 308 24.13 -16.62 -7.34
C ILE A 308 24.83 -16.01 -8.56
N ASN A 309 24.28 -16.19 -9.77
CA ASN A 309 24.82 -15.53 -10.96
C ASN A 309 24.17 -14.15 -11.18
N PRO A 310 24.95 -13.02 -11.05
CA PRO A 310 24.45 -11.66 -11.20
C PRO A 310 23.69 -11.42 -12.54
N ALA A 311 24.13 -12.05 -13.63
CA ALA A 311 23.47 -11.93 -14.93
C ALA A 311 22.06 -12.54 -14.96
N ASN A 312 21.81 -13.57 -14.15
CA ASN A 312 20.49 -14.18 -14.03
C ASN A 312 19.56 -13.37 -13.10
N LEU A 313 20.09 -12.73 -12.07
CA LEU A 313 19.36 -11.80 -11.23
C LEU A 313 18.82 -10.62 -12.05
N ASP A 314 19.64 -10.05 -12.91
CA ASP A 314 19.23 -8.95 -13.79
C ASP A 314 18.18 -9.39 -14.83
N LYS A 315 18.31 -10.58 -15.41
CA LYS A 315 17.30 -11.15 -16.33
C LYS A 315 15.95 -11.39 -15.65
N LYS A 316 15.93 -11.97 -14.47
CA LYS A 316 14.68 -12.20 -13.69
C LYS A 316 14.06 -10.89 -13.20
N ARG A 317 14.87 -9.90 -12.82
CA ARG A 317 14.42 -8.54 -12.51
C ARG A 317 13.73 -7.89 -13.70
N GLN A 318 14.32 -7.94 -14.89
CA GLN A 318 13.75 -7.40 -16.12
C GLN A 318 12.43 -8.08 -16.51
N GLN A 319 12.29 -9.38 -16.25
CA GLN A 319 11.05 -10.13 -16.53
C GLN A 319 9.91 -9.78 -15.55
N ARG A 320 10.20 -9.40 -14.31
CA ARG A 320 9.20 -9.10 -13.26
C ARG A 320 8.81 -7.62 -13.15
N THR A 321 9.65 -6.68 -13.57
CA THR A 321 9.41 -5.22 -13.42
C THR A 321 8.79 -4.56 -14.65
N GLY A 322 8.41 -5.29 -15.66
CA GLY A 322 7.78 -4.75 -16.87
C GLY A 322 6.35 -4.28 -16.63
N THR A 323 6.15 -2.98 -16.39
CA THR A 323 4.82 -2.37 -16.46
C THR A 323 4.31 -2.45 -17.89
N VAL A 324 3.08 -2.94 -18.10
CA VAL A 324 2.44 -2.92 -19.41
C VAL A 324 1.51 -1.72 -19.51
N TYR A 325 1.84 -0.79 -20.39
CA TYR A 325 1.00 0.35 -20.72
C TYR A 325 0.15 0.06 -21.94
N VAL A 326 -1.15 0.34 -21.87
CA VAL A 326 -2.05 0.23 -23.02
C VAL A 326 -2.20 1.60 -23.67
N VAL A 327 -1.82 1.71 -24.94
CA VAL A 327 -1.84 2.98 -25.71
C VAL A 327 -3.28 3.47 -25.85
N LYS A 328 -3.51 4.72 -25.44
CA LYS A 328 -4.81 5.42 -25.51
C LYS A 328 -4.82 6.40 -26.69
N ARG A 329 -6.01 6.88 -27.05
CA ARG A 329 -6.17 7.91 -28.07
C ARG A 329 -5.42 9.19 -27.67
N GLY A 330 -4.56 9.70 -28.55
CA GLY A 330 -3.73 10.89 -28.31
C GLY A 330 -2.35 10.61 -27.71
N ASP A 331 -2.03 9.35 -27.38
CA ASP A 331 -0.70 9.00 -26.89
C ASP A 331 0.36 9.07 -27.98
N THR A 332 1.55 9.53 -27.59
CA THR A 332 2.78 9.41 -28.39
C THR A 332 3.83 8.65 -27.60
N LEU A 333 4.73 7.96 -28.30
CA LEU A 333 5.82 7.24 -27.64
C LEU A 333 6.67 8.15 -26.75
N GLY A 334 6.88 9.41 -27.17
CA GLY A 334 7.61 10.39 -26.37
C GLY A 334 6.88 10.84 -25.11
N ALA A 335 5.55 10.98 -25.16
CA ALA A 335 4.73 11.31 -23.98
C ALA A 335 4.73 10.14 -22.99
N ILE A 336 4.56 8.91 -23.48
CA ILE A 336 4.62 7.71 -22.66
C ILE A 336 6.01 7.55 -22.04
N ALA A 337 7.09 7.71 -22.80
CA ALA A 337 8.46 7.63 -22.30
C ALA A 337 8.72 8.65 -21.18
N ARG A 338 8.28 9.91 -21.33
CA ARG A 338 8.38 10.93 -20.28
C ARG A 338 7.60 10.58 -19.02
N ARG A 339 6.37 10.09 -19.19
CA ARG A 339 5.50 9.64 -18.08
C ARG A 339 6.15 8.59 -17.22
N TYR A 340 6.86 7.64 -17.85
CA TYR A 340 7.53 6.53 -17.17
C TYR A 340 9.02 6.78 -16.92
N ARG A 341 9.51 7.99 -17.17
CA ARG A 341 10.92 8.40 -16.96
C ARG A 341 11.93 7.51 -17.67
N VAL A 342 11.58 7.05 -18.86
CA VAL A 342 12.44 6.27 -19.75
C VAL A 342 12.64 7.01 -21.07
N THR A 343 13.65 6.63 -21.85
CA THR A 343 13.85 7.20 -23.16
C THR A 343 12.95 6.56 -24.21
N THR A 344 12.60 7.30 -25.25
CA THR A 344 11.84 6.78 -26.39
C THR A 344 12.57 5.58 -27.03
N ALA A 345 13.90 5.64 -27.08
CA ALA A 345 14.74 4.57 -27.62
C ALA A 345 14.64 3.28 -26.77
N GLN A 346 14.62 3.39 -25.43
CA GLN A 346 14.41 2.26 -24.54
C GLN A 346 13.03 1.63 -24.76
N LEU A 347 11.98 2.47 -24.81
CA LEU A 347 10.62 2.01 -25.03
C LEU A 347 10.44 1.29 -26.37
N MET A 348 11.08 1.82 -27.44
CA MET A 348 11.12 1.19 -28.75
C MET A 348 11.83 -0.19 -28.72
N ARG A 349 13.01 -0.25 -28.10
CA ARG A 349 13.80 -1.47 -27.99
C ARG A 349 13.04 -2.57 -27.23
N TRP A 350 12.42 -2.24 -26.11
CA TRP A 350 11.67 -3.22 -25.29
C TRP A 350 10.43 -3.78 -25.98
N ASN A 351 9.88 -3.02 -26.94
CA ASN A 351 8.65 -3.38 -27.63
C ASN A 351 8.84 -3.74 -29.11
N GLY A 352 10.07 -3.84 -29.60
CA GLY A 352 10.35 -4.14 -31.00
C GLY A 352 9.80 -3.09 -31.98
N ILE A 353 9.61 -1.84 -31.52
CA ILE A 353 9.03 -0.77 -32.33
C ILE A 353 10.14 -0.14 -33.17
N ARG A 354 10.02 -0.25 -34.49
CA ARG A 354 10.99 0.34 -35.44
C ARG A 354 10.64 1.79 -35.83
N ASN A 355 9.39 2.22 -35.66
CA ASN A 355 8.94 3.56 -36.01
C ASN A 355 8.08 4.15 -34.90
N ALA A 356 8.59 5.22 -34.26
CA ALA A 356 7.96 5.87 -33.11
C ALA A 356 6.59 6.49 -33.42
N HIS A 357 6.28 6.75 -34.68
CA HIS A 357 5.00 7.35 -35.12
C HIS A 357 3.90 6.33 -35.43
N LYS A 358 4.22 5.01 -35.37
CA LYS A 358 3.27 3.93 -35.67
C LYS A 358 2.75 3.25 -34.39
N LEU A 359 2.20 4.03 -33.45
CA LEU A 359 1.47 3.49 -32.31
C LEU A 359 0.01 3.19 -32.68
N ARG A 360 -0.52 2.06 -32.19
CA ARG A 360 -1.94 1.73 -32.35
C ARG A 360 -2.66 1.87 -31.00
N ILE A 361 -3.85 2.46 -31.01
CA ILE A 361 -4.72 2.49 -29.83
C ILE A 361 -5.00 1.04 -29.42
N GLY A 362 -4.89 0.75 -28.11
CA GLY A 362 -4.99 -0.61 -27.57
C GLY A 362 -3.68 -1.41 -27.64
N GLN A 363 -2.63 -0.90 -28.28
CA GLN A 363 -1.32 -1.57 -28.31
C GLN A 363 -0.76 -1.63 -26.89
N ARG A 364 -0.29 -2.80 -26.48
CA ARG A 364 0.35 -3.03 -25.17
C ARG A 364 1.84 -2.75 -25.30
N LEU A 365 2.33 -1.80 -24.52
CA LEU A 365 3.76 -1.47 -24.46
C LEU A 365 4.34 -1.98 -23.14
N ARG A 366 5.37 -2.80 -23.23
CA ARG A 366 6.17 -3.19 -22.09
C ARG A 366 7.12 -2.04 -21.73
N ILE A 367 7.08 -1.64 -20.47
CA ILE A 367 7.94 -0.61 -19.92
C ILE A 367 8.79 -1.26 -18.85
N GLU A 368 10.08 -1.41 -19.13
CA GLU A 368 11.01 -1.98 -18.16
C GLU A 368 11.50 -0.85 -17.26
N GLY A 369 11.31 -1.00 -15.94
CA GLY A 369 11.79 -0.03 -14.95
C GLY A 369 13.32 0.04 -14.93
N ARG A 370 13.85 1.21 -14.52
CA ARG A 370 15.27 1.35 -14.19
C ARG A 370 15.63 0.55 -12.96
#